data_1a26e223c603771f74fa4f2b3a7d3381
#
_entry.id   1a26e223c603771f74fa4f2b3a7d3381
#
_cell.length_a   1.000
_cell.length_b   1.000
_cell.length_c   1.000
_cell.angle_alpha   90.00
_cell.angle_beta   90.00
_cell.angle_gamma   90.00
#
_symmetry.space_group_name_H-M   'P 1'
#
loop_
_entity.id
_entity.type
_entity.pdbx_description
1 polymer ?
#
loop_
_entity_poly.entity_id
_entity_poly.type
_entity_poly.pdbx_seq_one_letter_code
_entity_poly.pdbx_strand_id
1 'polypeptide(L)'
;MKQKLKLIKKYLQKGSLRKLTRQGLWIGQYARRYWKAMVLYTLLGVMGTGVSLVSSLISKDLVDIITGHETGRLISTFAAMIGFSIGNILVAQASGYASTLINLKVDTEIKNDIFAKMMVTDWESLTTYHTGDLVTRWSSDASNIASGILNWIPNLIIYTVRFISALAIVIYYDPTFAIFALLGIPFSALLSKPLLKRMSKNNQRSAQMSAKLYGFNQETFSNIQTIKAFDLIKFYIEKLGSLQKEYIGMRLEFQRMSILTSILMSIIGFIVSYSCYGWGIYRVWSGVISYGTMTMFLSLSGTLTSSVNSLAGLIPSAVSLTISAGRLMDIVEMPQEDYSHDKEVESFEKKYRMGGMGLVVEDMGYTYHTGTE
;
A
#
# COMPACT_ATOMS: atom_id res chain seq x y z
N MET A 1 -6.36 15.72 21.09
CA MET A 1 -7.15 16.32 20.01
C MET A 1 -6.52 17.60 19.44
N LYS A 2 -6.12 18.58 20.24
CA LYS A 2 -5.50 19.85 19.78
C LYS A 2 -4.19 19.70 18.96
N GLN A 3 -3.31 18.73 19.26
CA GLN A 3 -2.09 18.49 18.48
C GLN A 3 -2.35 17.84 17.11
N LYS A 4 -3.39 17.01 16.97
CA LYS A 4 -3.80 16.43 15.67
C LYS A 4 -4.46 17.49 14.79
N LEU A 5 -5.26 18.36 15.38
CA LEU A 5 -5.80 19.56 14.70
C LEU A 5 -4.67 20.50 14.23
N LYS A 6 -3.58 20.66 15.01
CA LYS A 6 -2.40 21.40 14.59
C LYS A 6 -1.60 20.70 13.48
N LEU A 7 -1.48 19.38 13.51
CA LEU A 7 -0.86 18.60 12.42
C LEU A 7 -1.73 18.64 11.14
N ILE A 8 -3.03 18.40 11.24
CA ILE A 8 -3.96 18.54 10.13
C ILE A 8 -3.97 20.00 9.63
N LYS A 9 -3.94 21.00 10.51
CA LYS A 9 -3.83 22.40 10.13
C LYS A 9 -2.47 22.74 9.50
N LYS A 10 -1.39 22.08 9.88
CA LYS A 10 -0.05 22.20 9.25
C LYS A 10 -0.02 21.52 7.88
N TYR A 11 -0.72 20.39 7.71
CA TYR A 11 -0.91 19.74 6.40
C TYR A 11 -1.96 20.48 5.54
N LEU A 12 -2.87 21.21 6.13
CA LEU A 12 -3.86 22.08 5.48
C LEU A 12 -3.34 23.51 5.17
N GLN A 13 -2.09 23.83 5.49
CA GLN A 13 -1.49 25.07 5.01
C GLN A 13 -1.50 25.08 3.47
N LYS A 14 -1.98 26.16 2.86
CA LYS A 14 -2.22 26.33 1.40
C LYS A 14 -1.12 25.76 0.49
N GLY A 15 0.14 25.75 0.93
CA GLY A 15 1.27 25.19 0.18
C GLY A 15 1.33 23.65 0.14
N SER A 16 0.90 22.97 1.21
CA SER A 16 0.89 21.51 1.30
C SER A 16 -0.28 20.91 0.52
N LEU A 17 -1.46 21.53 0.57
CA LEU A 17 -2.62 21.10 -0.23
C LEU A 17 -2.35 21.22 -1.73
N ARG A 18 -1.68 22.31 -2.15
CA ARG A 18 -1.33 22.49 -3.57
C ARG A 18 -0.34 21.44 -4.07
N LYS A 19 0.60 21.02 -3.22
CA LYS A 19 1.50 19.88 -3.52
C LYS A 19 0.74 18.57 -3.63
N LEU A 20 -0.13 18.29 -2.67
CA LEU A 20 -0.94 17.06 -2.66
C LEU A 20 -1.90 16.97 -3.86
N THR A 21 -2.56 18.07 -4.23
CA THR A 21 -3.41 18.10 -5.41
C THR A 21 -2.62 17.91 -6.70
N ARG A 22 -1.42 18.50 -6.81
CA ARG A 22 -0.54 18.33 -7.96
C ARG A 22 -0.06 16.88 -8.11
N GLN A 23 0.38 16.26 -7.01
CA GLN A 23 0.77 14.85 -6.95
C GLN A 23 -0.41 13.94 -7.29
N GLY A 24 -1.60 14.23 -6.74
CA GLY A 24 -2.83 13.50 -7.06
C GLY A 24 -3.24 13.61 -8.52
N LEU A 25 -3.10 14.78 -9.13
CA LEU A 25 -3.39 14.98 -10.56
C LEU A 25 -2.41 14.21 -11.45
N TRP A 26 -1.12 14.21 -11.11
CA TRP A 26 -0.10 13.46 -11.83
C TRP A 26 -0.35 11.94 -11.75
N ILE A 27 -0.63 11.41 -10.57
CA ILE A 27 -1.05 10.00 -10.39
C ILE A 27 -2.34 9.72 -11.18
N GLY A 28 -3.28 10.67 -11.17
CA GLY A 28 -4.55 10.59 -11.89
C GLY A 28 -4.41 10.47 -13.40
N GLN A 29 -3.33 11.01 -14.00
CA GLN A 29 -3.06 10.84 -15.43
C GLN A 29 -2.81 9.37 -15.80
N TYR A 30 -1.98 8.66 -15.01
CA TYR A 30 -1.78 7.22 -15.17
C TYR A 30 -3.05 6.43 -14.86
N ALA A 31 -3.75 6.75 -13.77
CA ALA A 31 -5.02 6.12 -13.44
C ALA A 31 -6.05 6.25 -14.58
N ARG A 32 -6.15 7.43 -15.21
CA ARG A 32 -7.04 7.68 -16.33
C ARG A 32 -6.70 6.86 -17.57
N ARG A 33 -5.43 6.57 -17.81
CA ARG A 33 -4.98 5.74 -18.95
C ARG A 33 -5.44 4.28 -18.80
N TYR A 34 -5.51 3.78 -17.56
CA TYR A 34 -5.90 2.41 -17.23
C TYR A 34 -7.32 2.29 -16.65
N TRP A 35 -8.17 3.32 -16.81
CA TRP A 35 -9.49 3.35 -16.17
C TRP A 35 -10.37 2.14 -16.49
N LYS A 36 -10.35 1.66 -17.75
CA LYS A 36 -11.13 0.47 -18.18
C LYS A 36 -10.73 -0.77 -17.39
N ALA A 37 -9.43 -0.98 -17.21
CA ALA A 37 -8.89 -2.10 -16.47
C ALA A 37 -9.19 -1.98 -14.96
N MET A 38 -9.11 -0.76 -14.41
CA MET A 38 -9.48 -0.48 -13.01
C MET A 38 -10.97 -0.73 -12.76
N VAL A 39 -11.85 -0.32 -13.70
CA VAL A 39 -13.28 -0.61 -13.62
C VAL A 39 -13.54 -2.10 -13.68
N LEU A 40 -12.89 -2.84 -14.59
CA LEU A 40 -13.02 -4.29 -14.67
C LEU A 40 -12.60 -4.97 -13.35
N TYR A 41 -11.45 -4.58 -12.80
CA TYR A 41 -10.97 -5.08 -11.50
C TYR A 41 -11.93 -4.75 -10.36
N THR A 42 -12.45 -3.53 -10.32
CA THR A 42 -13.44 -3.10 -9.31
C THR A 42 -14.73 -3.90 -9.43
N LEU A 43 -15.22 -4.12 -10.65
CA LEU A 43 -16.42 -4.94 -10.89
C LEU A 43 -16.21 -6.38 -10.43
N LEU A 44 -15.07 -7.01 -10.76
CA LEU A 44 -14.72 -8.34 -10.27
C LEU A 44 -14.68 -8.41 -8.74
N GLY A 45 -14.11 -7.39 -8.09
CA GLY A 45 -14.06 -7.30 -6.62
C GLY A 45 -15.45 -7.12 -5.99
N VAL A 46 -16.31 -6.32 -6.60
CA VAL A 46 -17.71 -6.13 -6.17
C VAL A 46 -18.52 -7.42 -6.41
N MET A 47 -18.34 -8.08 -7.57
CA MET A 47 -18.94 -9.39 -7.82
C MET A 47 -18.51 -10.44 -6.78
N GLY A 48 -17.21 -10.51 -6.46
CA GLY A 48 -16.69 -11.37 -5.40
C GLY A 48 -17.32 -11.09 -4.04
N THR A 49 -17.55 -9.80 -3.73
CA THR A 49 -18.30 -9.40 -2.53
C THR A 49 -19.72 -9.93 -2.57
N GLY A 50 -20.43 -9.77 -3.69
CA GLY A 50 -21.80 -10.28 -3.87
C GLY A 50 -21.87 -11.81 -3.68
N VAL A 51 -20.99 -12.56 -4.35
CA VAL A 51 -20.90 -14.01 -4.21
C VAL A 51 -20.64 -14.43 -2.76
N SER A 52 -19.74 -13.74 -2.06
CA SER A 52 -19.44 -13.99 -0.64
C SER A 52 -20.65 -13.76 0.27
N LEU A 53 -21.41 -12.69 0.04
CA LEU A 53 -22.63 -12.38 0.81
C LEU A 53 -23.75 -13.39 0.53
N VAL A 54 -23.96 -13.77 -0.72
CA VAL A 54 -24.92 -14.82 -1.10
C VAL A 54 -24.53 -16.16 -0.48
N SER A 55 -23.25 -16.51 -0.47
CA SER A 55 -22.75 -17.71 0.24
C SER A 55 -23.08 -17.68 1.73
N SER A 56 -23.00 -16.52 2.38
CA SER A 56 -23.38 -16.36 3.79
C SER A 56 -24.89 -16.56 4.01
N LEU A 57 -25.73 -16.10 3.07
CA LEU A 57 -27.18 -16.29 3.11
C LEU A 57 -27.56 -17.76 2.89
N ILE A 58 -26.93 -18.45 1.93
CA ILE A 58 -27.12 -19.88 1.68
C ILE A 58 -26.67 -20.69 2.91
N SER A 59 -25.57 -20.32 3.53
CA SER A 59 -25.09 -20.96 4.78
C SER A 59 -26.12 -20.82 5.91
N LYS A 60 -26.75 -19.63 6.04
CA LYS A 60 -27.86 -19.43 6.94
C LYS A 60 -29.01 -20.40 6.66
N ASP A 61 -29.48 -20.45 5.41
CA ASP A 61 -30.60 -21.30 5.00
C ASP A 61 -30.29 -22.77 5.23
N LEU A 62 -29.05 -23.21 4.97
CA LEU A 62 -28.61 -24.57 5.24
C LEU A 62 -28.73 -24.94 6.71
N VAL A 63 -28.27 -24.05 7.61
CA VAL A 63 -28.37 -24.27 9.06
C VAL A 63 -29.84 -24.31 9.50
N ASP A 64 -30.69 -23.44 8.97
CA ASP A 64 -32.13 -23.42 9.30
C ASP A 64 -32.86 -24.69 8.81
N ILE A 65 -32.53 -25.20 7.62
CA ILE A 65 -33.04 -26.46 7.11
C ILE A 65 -32.63 -27.66 8.00
N ILE A 66 -31.39 -27.69 8.44
CA ILE A 66 -30.88 -28.76 9.32
C ILE A 66 -31.58 -28.70 10.69
N THR A 67 -31.72 -27.53 11.27
CA THR A 67 -32.37 -27.36 12.59
C THR A 67 -33.88 -27.52 12.54
N GLY A 68 -34.52 -27.25 11.39
CA GLY A 68 -35.94 -27.45 11.16
C GLY A 68 -36.31 -28.86 10.66
N HIS A 69 -35.31 -29.75 10.48
CA HIS A 69 -35.50 -31.12 9.92
C HIS A 69 -36.19 -31.17 8.54
N GLU A 70 -36.03 -30.11 7.71
CA GLU A 70 -36.56 -30.05 6.36
C GLU A 70 -35.66 -30.81 5.37
N THR A 71 -35.86 -32.14 5.20
CA THR A 71 -34.96 -32.96 4.37
C THR A 71 -35.07 -32.71 2.87
N GLY A 72 -36.20 -32.19 2.39
CA GLY A 72 -36.47 -32.04 0.95
C GLY A 72 -35.60 -31.01 0.21
N ARG A 73 -35.05 -30.02 0.91
CA ARG A 73 -34.23 -28.92 0.34
C ARG A 73 -32.76 -29.01 0.69
N LEU A 74 -32.35 -29.99 1.51
CA LEU A 74 -31.00 -30.08 2.06
C LEU A 74 -29.95 -30.25 0.95
N ILE A 75 -30.13 -31.18 0.03
CA ILE A 75 -29.16 -31.51 -1.03
C ILE A 75 -28.99 -30.34 -1.98
N SER A 76 -30.09 -29.70 -2.39
CA SER A 76 -30.03 -28.56 -3.32
C SER A 76 -29.31 -27.33 -2.69
N THR A 77 -29.58 -27.03 -1.41
CA THR A 77 -28.94 -25.93 -0.71
C THR A 77 -27.45 -26.22 -0.47
N PHE A 78 -27.11 -27.46 -0.12
CA PHE A 78 -25.72 -27.88 0.03
C PHE A 78 -24.94 -27.80 -1.30
N ALA A 79 -25.53 -28.27 -2.40
CA ALA A 79 -24.95 -28.15 -3.74
C ALA A 79 -24.78 -26.68 -4.16
N ALA A 80 -25.76 -25.80 -3.86
CA ALA A 80 -25.65 -24.37 -4.09
C ALA A 80 -24.50 -23.76 -3.26
N MET A 81 -24.36 -24.11 -1.98
CA MET A 81 -23.27 -23.64 -1.12
C MET A 81 -21.89 -23.99 -1.71
N ILE A 82 -21.71 -25.22 -2.18
CA ILE A 82 -20.47 -25.65 -2.85
C ILE A 82 -20.25 -24.85 -4.13
N GLY A 83 -21.28 -24.72 -4.96
CA GLY A 83 -21.21 -23.98 -6.23
C GLY A 83 -20.80 -22.51 -6.02
N PHE A 84 -21.43 -21.82 -5.08
CA PHE A 84 -21.08 -20.44 -4.74
C PHE A 84 -19.69 -20.32 -4.10
N SER A 85 -19.26 -21.31 -3.31
CA SER A 85 -17.90 -21.34 -2.74
C SER A 85 -16.84 -21.50 -3.82
N ILE A 86 -17.04 -22.40 -4.79
CA ILE A 86 -16.16 -22.57 -5.95
C ILE A 86 -16.18 -21.28 -6.79
N GLY A 87 -17.36 -20.73 -7.06
CA GLY A 87 -17.52 -19.46 -7.76
C GLY A 87 -16.73 -18.32 -7.10
N ASN A 88 -16.77 -18.23 -5.77
CA ASN A 88 -16.01 -17.23 -5.00
C ASN A 88 -14.49 -17.41 -5.19
N ILE A 89 -13.99 -18.65 -5.15
CA ILE A 89 -12.58 -18.95 -5.40
C ILE A 89 -12.19 -18.54 -6.82
N LEU A 90 -12.98 -18.89 -7.83
CA LEU A 90 -12.68 -18.54 -9.23
C LEU A 90 -12.67 -17.02 -9.44
N VAL A 91 -13.65 -16.30 -8.91
CA VAL A 91 -13.72 -14.84 -9.01
C VAL A 91 -12.53 -14.19 -8.27
N ALA A 92 -12.15 -14.70 -7.11
CA ALA A 92 -10.99 -14.21 -6.35
C ALA A 92 -9.69 -14.41 -7.14
N GLN A 93 -9.47 -15.58 -7.74
CA GLN A 93 -8.29 -15.86 -8.57
C GLN A 93 -8.27 -15.02 -9.86
N ALA A 94 -9.42 -14.90 -10.53
CA ALA A 94 -9.53 -14.03 -11.70
C ALA A 94 -9.23 -12.56 -11.38
N SER A 95 -9.75 -12.06 -10.24
CA SER A 95 -9.46 -10.71 -9.73
C SER A 95 -7.98 -10.54 -9.40
N GLY A 96 -7.36 -11.53 -8.74
CA GLY A 96 -5.92 -11.52 -8.44
C GLY A 96 -5.06 -11.49 -9.69
N TYR A 97 -5.37 -12.32 -10.69
CA TYR A 97 -4.67 -12.31 -11.96
C TYR A 97 -4.81 -10.98 -12.71
N ALA A 98 -6.03 -10.45 -12.80
CA ALA A 98 -6.29 -9.16 -13.41
C ALA A 98 -5.50 -8.03 -12.70
N SER A 99 -5.49 -8.02 -11.37
CA SER A 99 -4.72 -7.07 -10.57
C SER A 99 -3.22 -7.14 -10.88
N THR A 100 -2.65 -8.34 -10.91
CA THR A 100 -1.23 -8.55 -11.21
C THR A 100 -0.88 -8.09 -12.63
N LEU A 101 -1.69 -8.46 -13.62
CA LEU A 101 -1.46 -8.07 -15.02
C LEU A 101 -1.48 -6.55 -15.20
N ILE A 102 -2.45 -5.87 -14.60
CA ILE A 102 -2.58 -4.42 -14.68
C ILE A 102 -1.41 -3.76 -13.94
N ASN A 103 -1.05 -4.27 -12.76
CA ASN A 103 0.06 -3.73 -11.98
C ASN A 103 1.37 -3.78 -12.76
N LEU A 104 1.70 -4.91 -13.38
CA LEU A 104 2.89 -5.07 -14.20
C LEU A 104 2.92 -4.13 -15.39
N LYS A 105 1.78 -3.93 -16.08
CA LYS A 105 1.69 -3.00 -17.21
C LYS A 105 1.90 -1.55 -16.77
N VAL A 106 1.24 -1.13 -15.70
CA VAL A 106 1.37 0.22 -15.15
C VAL A 106 2.79 0.46 -14.63
N ASP A 107 3.37 -0.50 -13.93
CA ASP A 107 4.75 -0.43 -13.42
C ASP A 107 5.77 -0.26 -14.54
N THR A 108 5.65 -1.09 -15.59
CA THR A 108 6.55 -1.02 -16.76
C THR A 108 6.41 0.32 -17.47
N GLU A 109 5.19 0.82 -17.64
CA GLU A 109 4.97 2.11 -18.32
C GLU A 109 5.54 3.27 -17.51
N ILE A 110 5.27 3.34 -16.20
CA ILE A 110 5.83 4.40 -15.34
C ILE A 110 7.35 4.34 -15.38
N LYS A 111 7.96 3.14 -15.29
CA LYS A 111 9.42 2.98 -15.36
C LYS A 111 9.98 3.45 -16.69
N ASN A 112 9.33 3.12 -17.80
CA ASN A 112 9.76 3.56 -19.13
C ASN A 112 9.66 5.09 -19.28
N ASP A 113 8.56 5.69 -18.82
CA ASP A 113 8.36 7.14 -18.87
C ASP A 113 9.40 7.88 -18.02
N ILE A 114 9.67 7.38 -16.80
CA ILE A 114 10.68 7.98 -15.90
C ILE A 114 12.09 7.78 -16.47
N PHE A 115 12.40 6.59 -17.00
CA PHE A 115 13.70 6.32 -17.62
C PHE A 115 13.94 7.22 -18.84
N ALA A 116 12.97 7.31 -19.75
CA ALA A 116 13.05 8.21 -20.89
C ALA A 116 13.26 9.67 -20.45
N LYS A 117 12.57 10.08 -19.38
CA LYS A 117 12.72 11.43 -18.83
C LYS A 117 14.11 11.67 -18.24
N MET A 118 14.68 10.68 -17.53
CA MET A 118 16.05 10.77 -16.99
C MET A 118 17.09 10.88 -18.11
N MET A 119 16.88 10.18 -19.25
CA MET A 119 17.83 10.20 -20.37
C MET A 119 17.91 11.54 -21.09
N VAL A 120 16.86 12.36 -21.03
CA VAL A 120 16.82 13.71 -21.65
C VAL A 120 16.94 14.81 -20.60
N THR A 121 17.19 14.49 -19.35
CA THR A 121 17.36 15.47 -18.28
C THR A 121 18.78 16.04 -18.34
N ASP A 122 18.89 17.35 -18.12
CA ASP A 122 20.16 18.05 -18.05
C ASP A 122 21.16 17.38 -17.08
N TRP A 123 22.39 17.20 -17.55
CA TRP A 123 23.43 16.51 -16.82
C TRP A 123 23.75 17.13 -15.46
N GLU A 124 23.78 18.47 -15.38
CA GLU A 124 24.08 19.19 -14.15
C GLU A 124 23.02 18.90 -13.08
N SER A 125 21.74 18.91 -13.48
CA SER A 125 20.62 18.57 -12.60
C SER A 125 20.69 17.12 -12.10
N LEU A 126 21.07 16.16 -12.94
CA LEU A 126 21.22 14.76 -12.55
C LEU A 126 22.36 14.53 -11.58
N THR A 127 23.49 15.24 -11.72
CA THR A 127 24.65 15.07 -10.83
C THR A 127 24.39 15.53 -9.39
N THR A 128 23.33 16.29 -9.13
CA THR A 128 22.90 16.62 -7.77
C THR A 128 22.40 15.40 -6.98
N TYR A 129 22.06 14.31 -7.67
CA TYR A 129 21.59 13.08 -7.07
C TYR A 129 22.63 11.98 -7.12
N HIS A 130 22.72 11.20 -6.04
CA HIS A 130 23.52 9.97 -6.08
C HIS A 130 22.86 8.92 -6.98
N THR A 131 23.64 8.18 -7.74
CA THR A 131 23.15 7.11 -8.63
C THR A 131 22.20 6.14 -7.92
N GLY A 132 22.50 5.77 -6.66
CA GLY A 132 21.64 4.89 -5.86
C GLY A 132 20.27 5.50 -5.56
N ASP A 133 20.14 6.83 -5.40
CA ASP A 133 18.86 7.50 -5.22
C ASP A 133 18.05 7.50 -6.54
N LEU A 134 18.68 7.77 -7.66
CA LEU A 134 18.04 7.69 -8.99
C LEU A 134 17.49 6.29 -9.28
N VAL A 135 18.29 5.24 -9.03
CA VAL A 135 17.85 3.85 -9.17
C VAL A 135 16.69 3.52 -8.24
N THR A 136 16.72 4.01 -6.99
CA THR A 136 15.64 3.79 -6.03
C THR A 136 14.35 4.47 -6.48
N ARG A 137 14.43 5.70 -6.98
CA ARG A 137 13.29 6.45 -7.52
C ARG A 137 12.70 5.73 -8.74
N TRP A 138 13.54 5.37 -9.70
CA TRP A 138 13.12 4.66 -10.91
C TRP A 138 12.50 3.29 -10.61
N SER A 139 13.08 2.49 -9.71
CA SER A 139 12.60 1.13 -9.44
C SER A 139 11.52 1.08 -8.35
N SER A 140 11.85 1.51 -7.12
CA SER A 140 10.97 1.33 -5.96
C SER A 140 9.83 2.33 -5.93
N ASP A 141 10.09 3.62 -6.19
CA ASP A 141 9.04 4.63 -6.14
C ASP A 141 8.04 4.46 -7.31
N ALA A 142 8.52 4.10 -8.51
CA ALA A 142 7.66 3.78 -9.64
C ALA A 142 6.75 2.58 -9.34
N SER A 143 7.30 1.48 -8.80
CA SER A 143 6.51 0.30 -8.42
C SER A 143 5.51 0.60 -7.29
N ASN A 144 5.86 1.48 -6.35
CA ASN A 144 4.98 1.91 -5.29
C ASN A 144 3.78 2.71 -5.84
N ILE A 145 4.00 3.55 -6.85
CA ILE A 145 2.92 4.29 -7.52
C ILE A 145 2.03 3.35 -8.32
N ALA A 146 2.61 2.44 -9.12
CA ALA A 146 1.85 1.47 -9.89
C ALA A 146 0.93 0.62 -8.99
N SER A 147 1.49 0.08 -7.91
CA SER A 147 0.73 -0.68 -6.92
C SER A 147 -0.31 0.19 -6.20
N GLY A 148 0.02 1.44 -5.91
CA GLY A 148 -0.86 2.39 -5.24
C GLY A 148 -2.10 2.74 -6.07
N ILE A 149 -1.93 3.01 -7.36
CA ILE A 149 -3.05 3.33 -8.28
C ILE A 149 -4.10 2.21 -8.25
N LEU A 150 -3.65 0.95 -8.34
CA LEU A 150 -4.54 -0.20 -8.36
C LEU A 150 -5.12 -0.54 -6.99
N ASN A 151 -4.31 -0.44 -5.95
CA ASN A 151 -4.73 -0.85 -4.62
C ASN A 151 -5.54 0.20 -3.89
N TRP A 152 -5.42 1.48 -4.23
CA TRP A 152 -6.10 2.53 -3.46
C TRP A 152 -7.52 2.79 -3.95
N ILE A 153 -7.69 3.21 -5.23
CA ILE A 153 -9.01 3.61 -5.76
C ILE A 153 -9.98 2.42 -5.85
N PRO A 154 -9.63 1.29 -6.51
CA PRO A 154 -10.53 0.15 -6.62
C PRO A 154 -10.86 -0.47 -5.25
N ASN A 155 -9.86 -0.65 -4.39
CA ASN A 155 -10.08 -1.28 -3.10
C ASN A 155 -10.88 -0.40 -2.13
N LEU A 156 -10.78 0.93 -2.23
CA LEU A 156 -11.64 1.84 -1.48
C LEU A 156 -13.12 1.58 -1.83
N ILE A 157 -13.44 1.44 -3.11
CA ILE A 157 -14.80 1.13 -3.58
C ILE A 157 -15.23 -0.27 -3.11
N ILE A 158 -14.40 -1.28 -3.35
CA ILE A 158 -14.70 -2.68 -3.01
C ILE A 158 -14.96 -2.83 -1.51
N TYR A 159 -14.07 -2.29 -0.65
CA TYR A 159 -14.22 -2.41 0.81
C TYR A 159 -15.40 -1.60 1.34
N THR A 160 -15.69 -0.44 0.73
CA THR A 160 -16.86 0.37 1.08
C THR A 160 -18.16 -0.34 0.71
N VAL A 161 -18.25 -0.89 -0.51
CA VAL A 161 -19.41 -1.69 -0.95
C VAL A 161 -19.58 -2.90 -0.05
N ARG A 162 -18.48 -3.62 0.25
CA ARG A 162 -18.50 -4.79 1.14
C ARG A 162 -19.01 -4.43 2.53
N PHE A 163 -18.55 -3.31 3.09
CA PHE A 163 -18.99 -2.82 4.40
C PHE A 163 -20.49 -2.46 4.39
N ILE A 164 -20.91 -1.65 3.41
CA ILE A 164 -22.30 -1.17 3.32
C ILE A 164 -23.25 -2.36 3.08
N SER A 165 -22.91 -3.27 2.18
CA SER A 165 -23.76 -4.43 1.85
C SER A 165 -23.88 -5.39 3.04
N ALA A 166 -22.77 -5.68 3.74
CA ALA A 166 -22.81 -6.51 4.94
C ALA A 166 -23.64 -5.86 6.06
N LEU A 167 -23.47 -4.54 6.25
CA LEU A 167 -24.24 -3.78 7.24
C LEU A 167 -25.73 -3.75 6.89
N ALA A 168 -26.08 -3.57 5.62
CA ALA A 168 -27.47 -3.56 5.16
C ALA A 168 -28.16 -4.92 5.44
N ILE A 169 -27.47 -6.04 5.19
CA ILE A 169 -28.00 -7.38 5.50
C ILE A 169 -28.22 -7.52 7.02
N VAL A 170 -27.24 -7.11 7.84
CA VAL A 170 -27.38 -7.17 9.31
C VAL A 170 -28.57 -6.36 9.79
N ILE A 171 -28.74 -5.12 9.32
CA ILE A 171 -29.85 -4.25 9.69
C ILE A 171 -31.20 -4.82 9.24
N TYR A 172 -31.25 -5.44 8.05
CA TYR A 172 -32.48 -6.03 7.51
C TYR A 172 -33.02 -7.17 8.39
N TYR A 173 -32.13 -8.04 8.88
CA TYR A 173 -32.55 -9.19 9.71
C TYR A 173 -32.74 -8.83 11.20
N ASP A 174 -31.82 -8.04 11.78
CA ASP A 174 -31.94 -7.56 13.16
C ASP A 174 -31.05 -6.32 13.41
N PRO A 175 -31.64 -5.11 13.50
CA PRO A 175 -30.88 -3.88 13.73
C PRO A 175 -30.05 -3.87 15.01
N THR A 176 -30.42 -4.66 16.03
CA THR A 176 -29.73 -4.69 17.31
C THR A 176 -28.33 -5.27 17.19
N PHE A 177 -28.09 -6.21 16.25
CA PHE A 177 -26.77 -6.74 15.95
C PHE A 177 -25.83 -5.70 15.32
N ALA A 178 -26.39 -4.77 14.52
CA ALA A 178 -25.59 -3.69 13.93
C ALA A 178 -24.95 -2.82 15.03
N ILE A 179 -25.63 -2.61 16.15
CA ILE A 179 -25.10 -1.83 17.28
C ILE A 179 -23.86 -2.54 17.86
N PHE A 180 -23.94 -3.84 18.13
CA PHE A 180 -22.81 -4.60 18.67
C PHE A 180 -21.63 -4.67 17.70
N ALA A 181 -21.89 -4.92 16.42
CA ALA A 181 -20.85 -4.96 15.38
C ALA A 181 -20.15 -3.59 15.21
N LEU A 182 -20.91 -2.50 15.25
CA LEU A 182 -20.38 -1.14 15.10
C LEU A 182 -19.67 -0.62 16.36
N LEU A 183 -20.11 -0.99 17.56
CA LEU A 183 -19.46 -0.58 18.82
C LEU A 183 -18.03 -1.13 18.95
N GLY A 184 -17.74 -2.31 18.40
CA GLY A 184 -16.41 -2.88 18.37
C GLY A 184 -15.37 -2.02 17.64
N ILE A 185 -15.79 -1.29 16.60
CA ILE A 185 -14.90 -0.48 15.75
C ILE A 185 -14.29 0.72 16.52
N PRO A 186 -15.07 1.63 17.12
CA PRO A 186 -14.50 2.74 17.88
C PRO A 186 -13.73 2.27 19.12
N PHE A 187 -14.16 1.17 19.74
CA PHE A 187 -13.47 0.61 20.91
C PHE A 187 -12.06 0.08 20.53
N SER A 188 -11.96 -0.69 19.46
CA SER A 188 -10.67 -1.16 18.94
C SER A 188 -9.78 0.00 18.49
N ALA A 189 -10.34 1.00 17.79
CA ALA A 189 -9.63 2.18 17.35
C ALA A 189 -9.11 3.05 18.51
N LEU A 190 -9.84 3.13 19.60
CA LEU A 190 -9.44 3.91 20.79
C LEU A 190 -8.28 3.26 21.53
N LEU A 191 -8.34 1.95 21.72
CA LEU A 191 -7.31 1.16 22.41
C LEU A 191 -6.03 0.97 21.55
N SER A 192 -6.18 0.89 20.24
CA SER A 192 -5.02 0.75 19.32
C SER A 192 -4.15 1.99 19.22
N LYS A 193 -4.70 3.20 19.40
CA LYS A 193 -3.98 4.49 19.20
C LYS A 193 -2.65 4.60 19.97
N PRO A 194 -2.59 4.36 21.31
CA PRO A 194 -1.35 4.48 22.06
C PRO A 194 -0.32 3.43 21.67
N LEU A 195 -0.77 2.22 21.34
CA LEU A 195 0.08 1.11 20.91
C LEU A 195 0.69 1.37 19.54
N LEU A 196 -0.12 1.77 18.56
CA LEU A 196 0.35 2.14 17.22
C LEU A 196 1.35 3.31 17.26
N LYS A 197 1.16 4.28 18.14
CA LYS A 197 2.12 5.38 18.30
C LYS A 197 3.48 4.89 18.82
N ARG A 198 3.49 3.96 19.78
CA ARG A 198 4.74 3.36 20.30
C ARG A 198 5.40 2.47 19.24
N MET A 199 4.63 1.65 18.54
CA MET A 199 5.12 0.84 17.42
C MET A 199 5.74 1.70 16.33
N SER A 200 5.09 2.78 15.91
CA SER A 200 5.61 3.69 14.90
C SER A 200 6.96 4.31 15.33
N LYS A 201 7.09 4.73 16.59
CA LYS A 201 8.35 5.25 17.12
C LYS A 201 9.46 4.20 17.12
N ASN A 202 9.16 2.98 17.55
CA ASN A 202 10.14 1.88 17.57
C ASN A 202 10.52 1.45 16.14
N ASN A 203 9.56 1.42 15.22
CA ASN A 203 9.83 1.13 13.82
C ASN A 203 10.77 2.18 13.19
N GLN A 204 10.56 3.46 13.50
CA GLN A 204 11.43 4.54 13.04
C GLN A 204 12.86 4.38 13.57
N ARG A 205 13.03 4.04 14.86
CA ARG A 205 14.35 3.75 15.45
C ARG A 205 15.03 2.54 14.78
N SER A 206 14.27 1.47 14.57
CA SER A 206 14.76 0.27 13.88
C SER A 206 15.18 0.58 12.45
N ALA A 207 14.43 1.41 11.72
CA ALA A 207 14.77 1.84 10.37
C ALA A 207 16.06 2.69 10.35
N GLN A 208 16.23 3.61 11.30
CA GLN A 208 17.45 4.41 11.43
C GLN A 208 18.68 3.54 11.71
N MET A 209 18.54 2.53 12.58
CA MET A 209 19.63 1.60 12.87
C MET A 209 19.95 0.70 11.68
N SER A 210 18.92 0.25 10.94
CA SER A 210 19.10 -0.46 9.66
C SER A 210 19.89 0.39 8.65
N ALA A 211 19.56 1.66 8.51
CA ALA A 211 20.27 2.57 7.61
C ALA A 211 21.73 2.77 8.04
N LYS A 212 21.99 2.90 9.36
CA LYS A 212 23.34 3.00 9.90
C LYS A 212 24.18 1.73 9.62
N LEU A 213 23.59 0.55 9.81
CA LEU A 213 24.25 -0.72 9.53
C LEU A 213 24.53 -0.88 8.03
N TYR A 214 23.56 -0.50 7.19
CA TYR A 214 23.72 -0.54 5.74
C TYR A 214 24.82 0.41 5.25
N GLY A 215 24.84 1.65 5.76
CA GLY A 215 25.90 2.63 5.46
C GLY A 215 27.27 2.14 5.87
N PHE A 216 27.41 1.57 7.07
CA PHE A 216 28.67 0.94 7.51
C PHE A 216 29.12 -0.20 6.60
N ASN A 217 28.21 -1.08 6.18
CA ASN A 217 28.53 -2.16 5.25
C ASN A 217 28.99 -1.62 3.89
N GLN A 218 28.27 -0.62 3.35
CA GLN A 218 28.62 0.01 2.07
C GLN A 218 30.01 0.66 2.14
N GLU A 219 30.28 1.44 3.19
CA GLU A 219 31.58 2.07 3.42
C GLU A 219 32.71 1.03 3.53
N THR A 220 32.48 -0.06 4.30
CA THR A 220 33.41 -1.16 4.49
C THR A 220 33.76 -1.84 3.16
N PHE A 221 32.75 -2.16 2.35
CA PHE A 221 33.00 -2.79 1.04
C PHE A 221 33.61 -1.85 0.02
N SER A 222 33.25 -0.59 0.02
CA SER A 222 33.86 0.41 -0.87
C SER A 222 35.34 0.64 -0.57
N ASN A 223 35.75 0.51 0.69
CA ASN A 223 37.13 0.76 1.15
C ASN A 223 37.88 -0.54 1.54
N ILE A 224 37.43 -1.70 1.05
CA ILE A 224 37.99 -3.00 1.46
C ILE A 224 39.50 -3.13 1.23
N GLN A 225 40.01 -2.52 0.17
CA GLN A 225 41.44 -2.50 -0.13
C GLN A 225 42.24 -1.72 0.95
N THR A 226 41.76 -0.57 1.33
CA THR A 226 42.33 0.26 2.39
C THR A 226 42.30 -0.45 3.74
N ILE A 227 41.17 -1.06 4.08
CA ILE A 227 41.02 -1.84 5.33
C ILE A 227 42.02 -2.96 5.41
N LYS A 228 42.25 -3.69 4.30
CA LYS A 228 43.24 -4.75 4.22
C LYS A 228 44.69 -4.23 4.24
N ALA A 229 44.94 -3.11 3.54
CA ALA A 229 46.29 -2.52 3.49
C ALA A 229 46.77 -2.02 4.86
N PHE A 230 45.84 -1.52 5.71
CA PHE A 230 46.14 -1.05 7.06
C PHE A 230 45.90 -2.07 8.18
N ASP A 231 45.63 -3.34 7.81
CA ASP A 231 45.36 -4.47 8.73
C ASP A 231 44.22 -4.17 9.75
N LEU A 232 43.19 -3.44 9.34
CA LEU A 232 42.05 -3.05 10.17
C LEU A 232 40.95 -4.12 10.20
N ILE A 233 41.19 -5.33 9.69
CA ILE A 233 40.20 -6.40 9.51
C ILE A 233 39.47 -6.70 10.84
N LYS A 234 40.24 -6.92 11.90
CA LYS A 234 39.70 -7.28 13.22
C LYS A 234 38.80 -6.16 13.78
N PHE A 235 39.24 -4.91 13.66
CA PHE A 235 38.46 -3.74 14.10
C PHE A 235 37.11 -3.66 13.40
N TYR A 236 37.08 -3.84 12.07
CA TYR A 236 35.83 -3.75 11.31
C TYR A 236 34.88 -4.92 11.61
N ILE A 237 35.39 -6.14 11.83
CA ILE A 237 34.59 -7.29 12.27
C ILE A 237 33.96 -7.03 13.65
N GLU A 238 34.75 -6.56 14.63
CA GLU A 238 34.24 -6.25 15.97
C GLU A 238 33.23 -5.10 15.91
N LYS A 239 33.46 -4.07 15.10
CA LYS A 239 32.54 -2.95 14.90
C LYS A 239 31.23 -3.40 14.28
N LEU A 240 31.29 -4.25 13.24
CA LEU A 240 30.10 -4.87 12.63
C LEU A 240 29.30 -5.65 13.68
N GLY A 241 29.97 -6.53 14.48
CA GLY A 241 29.34 -7.29 15.53
C GLY A 241 28.63 -6.43 16.56
N SER A 242 29.23 -5.29 16.97
CA SER A 242 28.61 -4.34 17.89
C SER A 242 27.34 -3.70 17.29
N LEU A 243 27.39 -3.26 16.03
CA LEU A 243 26.26 -2.66 15.33
C LEU A 243 25.13 -3.68 15.11
N GLN A 244 25.47 -4.93 14.77
CA GLN A 244 24.49 -6.02 14.64
C GLN A 244 23.82 -6.32 15.98
N LYS A 245 24.55 -6.35 17.07
CA LYS A 245 24.00 -6.57 18.42
C LYS A 245 23.02 -5.44 18.81
N GLU A 246 23.36 -4.20 18.52
CA GLU A 246 22.47 -3.06 18.74
C GLU A 246 21.19 -3.17 17.87
N TYR A 247 21.35 -3.50 16.59
CA TYR A 247 20.23 -3.72 15.68
C TYR A 247 19.30 -4.85 16.14
N ILE A 248 19.86 -5.99 16.54
CA ILE A 248 19.09 -7.13 17.07
C ILE A 248 18.30 -6.70 18.31
N GLY A 249 18.92 -5.97 19.26
CA GLY A 249 18.25 -5.47 20.45
C GLY A 249 17.03 -4.60 20.11
N MET A 250 17.20 -3.63 19.21
CA MET A 250 16.09 -2.75 18.77
C MET A 250 15.01 -3.55 18.00
N ARG A 251 15.40 -4.52 17.18
CA ARG A 251 14.45 -5.34 16.42
C ARG A 251 13.63 -6.25 17.33
N LEU A 252 14.24 -6.82 18.35
CA LEU A 252 13.54 -7.61 19.37
C LEU A 252 12.59 -6.76 20.21
N GLU A 253 12.99 -5.54 20.58
CA GLU A 253 12.10 -4.60 21.28
C GLU A 253 10.86 -4.27 20.43
N PHE A 254 11.06 -3.97 19.16
CA PHE A 254 9.97 -3.78 18.21
C PHE A 254 9.06 -5.01 18.12
N GLN A 255 9.65 -6.21 18.01
CA GLN A 255 8.89 -7.47 17.92
C GLN A 255 8.08 -7.76 19.17
N ARG A 256 8.66 -7.55 20.37
CA ARG A 256 7.92 -7.69 21.65
C ARG A 256 6.72 -6.74 21.70
N MET A 257 6.91 -5.49 21.28
CA MET A 257 5.81 -4.51 21.20
C MET A 257 4.74 -4.91 20.18
N SER A 258 5.15 -5.46 19.03
CA SER A 258 4.25 -5.98 18.00
C SER A 258 3.41 -7.14 18.53
N ILE A 259 4.04 -8.11 19.22
CA ILE A 259 3.36 -9.25 19.83
C ILE A 259 2.37 -8.77 20.89
N LEU A 260 2.78 -7.88 21.79
CA LEU A 260 1.87 -7.34 22.81
C LEU A 260 0.65 -6.64 22.18
N THR A 261 0.90 -5.85 21.15
CA THR A 261 -0.17 -5.18 20.39
C THR A 261 -1.11 -6.19 19.75
N SER A 262 -0.56 -7.23 19.11
CA SER A 262 -1.34 -8.29 18.48
C SER A 262 -2.20 -9.05 19.50
N ILE A 263 -1.64 -9.40 20.66
CA ILE A 263 -2.39 -10.06 21.73
C ILE A 263 -3.54 -9.17 22.22
N LEU A 264 -3.27 -7.90 22.50
CA LEU A 264 -4.30 -6.98 22.97
C LEU A 264 -5.41 -6.78 21.92
N MET A 265 -5.05 -6.68 20.63
CA MET A 265 -6.04 -6.61 19.54
C MET A 265 -6.85 -7.89 19.42
N SER A 266 -6.23 -9.05 19.59
CA SER A 266 -6.92 -10.34 19.58
C SER A 266 -7.91 -10.45 20.75
N ILE A 267 -7.51 -10.03 21.95
CA ILE A 267 -8.40 -10.03 23.13
C ILE A 267 -9.63 -9.11 22.88
N ILE A 268 -9.41 -7.93 22.32
CA ILE A 268 -10.50 -7.03 21.95
C ILE A 268 -11.43 -7.69 20.92
N GLY A 269 -10.84 -8.33 19.90
CA GLY A 269 -11.57 -9.09 18.89
C GLY A 269 -12.41 -10.21 19.49
N PHE A 270 -11.85 -10.96 20.47
CA PHE A 270 -12.59 -11.97 21.22
C PHE A 270 -13.74 -11.38 21.99
N ILE A 271 -13.54 -10.29 22.77
CA ILE A 271 -14.59 -9.66 23.55
C ILE A 271 -15.75 -9.25 22.65
N VAL A 272 -15.46 -8.60 21.51
CA VAL A 272 -16.49 -8.18 20.55
C VAL A 272 -17.21 -9.39 19.96
N SER A 273 -16.46 -10.41 19.52
CA SER A 273 -17.01 -11.62 18.92
C SER A 273 -17.90 -12.40 19.91
N TYR A 274 -17.44 -12.61 21.14
CA TYR A 274 -18.22 -13.30 22.15
C TYR A 274 -19.41 -12.47 22.66
N SER A 275 -19.32 -11.14 22.66
CA SER A 275 -20.48 -10.28 22.94
C SER A 275 -21.55 -10.43 21.88
N CYS A 276 -21.17 -10.42 20.58
CA CYS A 276 -22.09 -10.70 19.47
C CYS A 276 -22.67 -12.12 19.57
N TYR A 277 -21.83 -13.11 19.94
CA TYR A 277 -22.26 -14.49 20.10
C TYR A 277 -23.27 -14.63 21.25
N GLY A 278 -22.97 -14.07 22.42
CA GLY A 278 -23.87 -14.10 23.58
C GLY A 278 -25.20 -13.39 23.29
N TRP A 279 -25.18 -12.24 22.62
CA TRP A 279 -26.39 -11.59 22.16
C TRP A 279 -27.17 -12.45 21.18
N GLY A 280 -26.48 -13.11 20.24
CA GLY A 280 -27.09 -14.05 19.30
C GLY A 280 -27.79 -15.21 19.99
N ILE A 281 -27.16 -15.85 20.98
CA ILE A 281 -27.76 -16.92 21.78
C ILE A 281 -29.05 -16.43 22.46
N TYR A 282 -29.00 -15.24 23.11
CA TYR A 282 -30.17 -14.64 23.75
C TYR A 282 -31.31 -14.43 22.77
N ARG A 283 -31.02 -13.91 21.57
CA ARG A 283 -32.06 -13.65 20.54
C ARG A 283 -32.62 -14.94 19.95
N VAL A 284 -31.81 -16.00 19.81
CA VAL A 284 -32.29 -17.34 19.41
C VAL A 284 -33.16 -17.94 20.50
N TRP A 285 -32.70 -17.87 21.76
CA TRP A 285 -33.45 -18.36 22.92
C TRP A 285 -34.82 -17.66 23.09
N SER A 286 -34.87 -16.37 22.81
CA SER A 286 -36.12 -15.60 22.81
C SER A 286 -37.02 -15.85 21.60
N GLY A 287 -36.63 -16.69 20.66
CA GLY A 287 -37.39 -17.05 19.46
C GLY A 287 -37.48 -15.95 18.40
N VAL A 288 -36.65 -14.91 18.49
CA VAL A 288 -36.72 -13.76 17.57
C VAL A 288 -35.92 -14.02 16.26
N ILE A 289 -34.82 -14.78 16.36
CA ILE A 289 -34.01 -15.14 15.21
C ILE A 289 -33.77 -16.66 15.19
N SER A 290 -33.50 -17.20 13.98
CA SER A 290 -33.12 -18.60 13.80
C SER A 290 -31.63 -18.83 14.09
N TYR A 291 -31.25 -20.12 14.27
CA TYR A 291 -29.84 -20.51 14.41
C TYR A 291 -29.01 -20.14 13.18
N GLY A 292 -29.56 -20.30 11.98
CA GLY A 292 -28.90 -19.90 10.74
C GLY A 292 -28.70 -18.39 10.66
N THR A 293 -29.65 -17.58 11.15
CA THR A 293 -29.48 -16.13 11.21
C THR A 293 -28.34 -15.75 12.17
N MET A 294 -28.23 -16.43 13.32
CA MET A 294 -27.12 -16.19 14.26
C MET A 294 -25.76 -16.51 13.62
N THR A 295 -25.64 -17.66 12.95
CA THR A 295 -24.36 -18.02 12.27
C THR A 295 -24.00 -17.06 11.15
N MET A 296 -24.97 -16.60 10.37
CA MET A 296 -24.81 -15.55 9.38
C MET A 296 -24.30 -14.24 10.00
N PHE A 297 -24.85 -13.79 11.12
CA PHE A 297 -24.39 -12.58 11.80
C PHE A 297 -22.95 -12.67 12.29
N LEU A 298 -22.52 -13.83 12.79
CA LEU A 298 -21.12 -14.06 13.17
C LEU A 298 -20.19 -13.91 11.97
N SER A 299 -20.56 -14.49 10.83
CA SER A 299 -19.80 -14.37 9.57
C SER A 299 -19.74 -12.91 9.08
N LEU A 300 -20.90 -12.21 9.07
CA LEU A 300 -20.99 -10.82 8.65
C LEU A 300 -20.26 -9.86 9.60
N SER A 301 -20.25 -10.13 10.91
CA SER A 301 -19.45 -9.36 11.88
C SER A 301 -17.97 -9.44 11.57
N GLY A 302 -17.46 -10.62 11.20
CA GLY A 302 -16.10 -10.79 10.70
C GLY A 302 -15.85 -9.99 9.43
N THR A 303 -16.80 -10.00 8.50
CA THR A 303 -16.74 -9.24 7.24
C THR A 303 -16.74 -7.73 7.47
N LEU A 304 -17.56 -7.21 8.38
CA LEU A 304 -17.58 -5.81 8.77
C LEU A 304 -16.24 -5.38 9.37
N THR A 305 -15.73 -6.16 10.34
CA THR A 305 -14.44 -5.88 10.99
C THR A 305 -13.28 -5.89 10.00
N SER A 306 -13.23 -6.89 9.12
CA SER A 306 -12.18 -6.99 8.09
C SER A 306 -12.26 -5.84 7.09
N SER A 307 -13.46 -5.40 6.69
CA SER A 307 -13.66 -4.27 5.78
C SER A 307 -13.15 -2.96 6.39
N VAL A 308 -13.44 -2.71 7.67
CA VAL A 308 -12.94 -1.53 8.38
C VAL A 308 -11.42 -1.55 8.51
N ASN A 309 -10.83 -2.71 8.86
CA ASN A 309 -9.39 -2.85 8.94
C ASN A 309 -8.71 -2.62 7.57
N SER A 310 -9.32 -3.14 6.50
CA SER A 310 -8.83 -2.93 5.13
C SER A 310 -8.90 -1.46 4.72
N LEU A 311 -10.01 -0.77 4.99
CA LEU A 311 -10.16 0.67 4.76
C LEU A 311 -9.13 1.50 5.56
N ALA A 312 -8.91 1.14 6.83
CA ALA A 312 -7.89 1.78 7.65
C ALA A 312 -6.47 1.56 7.11
N GLY A 313 -6.20 0.38 6.55
CA GLY A 313 -4.93 0.02 5.90
C GLY A 313 -4.64 0.82 4.62
N LEU A 314 -5.65 1.40 3.96
CA LEU A 314 -5.45 2.27 2.80
C LEU A 314 -4.80 3.62 3.16
N ILE A 315 -4.93 4.09 4.39
CA ILE A 315 -4.39 5.39 4.81
C ILE A 315 -2.84 5.43 4.74
N PRO A 316 -2.09 4.48 5.32
CA PRO A 316 -0.64 4.43 5.16
C PRO A 316 -0.20 4.28 3.70
N SER A 317 -0.93 3.49 2.91
CA SER A 317 -0.64 3.30 1.49
C SER A 317 -0.79 4.61 0.71
N ALA A 318 -1.82 5.41 0.98
CA ALA A 318 -2.00 6.72 0.37
C ALA A 318 -0.84 7.69 0.71
N VAL A 319 -0.36 7.67 1.96
CA VAL A 319 0.78 8.49 2.38
C VAL A 319 2.06 8.06 1.65
N SER A 320 2.33 6.76 1.57
CA SER A 320 3.48 6.21 0.85
C SER A 320 3.43 6.58 -0.64
N LEU A 321 2.27 6.42 -1.27
CA LEU A 321 2.03 6.79 -2.67
C LEU A 321 2.34 8.27 -2.93
N THR A 322 1.89 9.15 -2.05
CA THR A 322 2.11 10.59 -2.16
C THR A 322 3.60 10.95 -2.04
N ILE A 323 4.33 10.30 -1.13
CA ILE A 323 5.78 10.52 -0.97
C ILE A 323 6.53 10.08 -2.22
N SER A 324 6.25 8.87 -2.73
CA SER A 324 6.90 8.36 -3.95
C SER A 324 6.58 9.22 -5.17
N ALA A 325 5.33 9.70 -5.29
CA ALA A 325 4.95 10.62 -6.36
C ALA A 325 5.72 11.95 -6.27
N GLY A 326 5.90 12.50 -5.08
CA GLY A 326 6.72 13.70 -4.90
C GLY A 326 8.15 13.51 -5.38
N ARG A 327 8.79 12.40 -5.00
CA ARG A 327 10.17 12.09 -5.40
C ARG A 327 10.32 11.86 -6.90
N LEU A 328 9.34 11.25 -7.55
CA LEU A 328 9.37 11.09 -9.03
C LEU A 328 9.09 12.39 -9.76
N MET A 329 8.17 13.22 -9.23
CA MET A 329 7.90 14.54 -9.81
C MET A 329 9.13 15.45 -9.75
N ASP A 330 9.96 15.35 -8.70
CA ASP A 330 11.22 16.10 -8.62
C ASP A 330 12.12 15.79 -9.84
N ILE A 331 12.13 14.53 -10.34
CA ILE A 331 12.87 14.16 -11.56
C ILE A 331 12.17 14.65 -12.83
N VAL A 332 10.85 14.43 -12.90
CA VAL A 332 10.07 14.79 -14.10
C VAL A 332 10.09 16.28 -14.38
N GLU A 333 10.25 17.10 -13.35
CA GLU A 333 10.27 18.56 -13.41
C GLU A 333 11.66 19.17 -13.62
N MET A 334 12.70 18.35 -13.65
CA MET A 334 14.06 18.83 -13.95
C MET A 334 14.14 19.43 -15.35
N PRO A 335 15.04 20.42 -15.57
CA PRO A 335 15.36 20.92 -16.88
C PRO A 335 15.74 19.78 -17.82
N GLN A 336 15.40 19.91 -19.09
CA GLN A 336 15.79 18.97 -20.13
C GLN A 336 16.90 19.58 -20.96
N GLU A 337 17.76 18.71 -21.50
CA GLU A 337 18.70 19.11 -22.54
C GLU A 337 17.98 19.69 -23.75
N ASP A 338 18.56 20.70 -24.36
CA ASP A 338 17.98 21.37 -25.52
C ASP A 338 18.38 20.67 -26.81
N TYR A 339 17.47 19.90 -27.38
CA TYR A 339 17.62 19.23 -28.66
C TYR A 339 17.02 20.01 -29.85
N SER A 340 16.73 21.31 -29.67
CA SER A 340 16.09 22.13 -30.71
C SER A 340 16.92 22.26 -31.98
N HIS A 341 18.25 22.15 -31.86
CA HIS A 341 19.20 22.28 -32.97
C HIS A 341 19.62 20.96 -33.63
N ASP A 342 19.11 19.80 -33.18
CA ASP A 342 19.50 18.47 -33.71
C ASP A 342 19.36 18.35 -35.21
N LYS A 343 18.30 18.89 -35.80
CA LYS A 343 18.07 18.87 -37.25
C LYS A 343 19.10 19.70 -38.02
N GLU A 344 19.54 20.80 -37.44
CA GLU A 344 20.59 21.65 -38.03
C GLU A 344 21.95 20.94 -37.94
N VAL A 345 22.25 20.35 -36.79
CA VAL A 345 23.46 19.52 -36.57
C VAL A 345 23.47 18.32 -37.51
N GLU A 346 22.37 17.60 -37.69
CA GLU A 346 22.25 16.47 -38.62
C GLU A 346 22.47 16.88 -40.07
N SER A 347 21.90 18.06 -40.45
CA SER A 347 22.11 18.62 -41.81
C SER A 347 23.56 19.03 -42.02
N PHE A 348 24.19 19.59 -40.98
CA PHE A 348 25.60 20.00 -41.01
C PHE A 348 26.53 18.77 -41.06
N GLU A 349 26.28 17.73 -40.27
CA GLU A 349 26.98 16.46 -40.29
C GLU A 349 26.94 15.80 -41.69
N LYS A 350 25.74 15.75 -42.31
CA LYS A 350 25.61 15.19 -43.66
C LYS A 350 26.39 15.99 -44.71
N LYS A 351 26.49 17.30 -44.56
CA LYS A 351 27.23 18.17 -45.47
C LYS A 351 28.75 18.01 -45.38
N TYR A 352 29.27 17.75 -44.18
CA TYR A 352 30.69 17.71 -43.89
C TYR A 352 31.27 16.31 -43.60
N ARG A 353 30.49 15.24 -43.79
CA ARG A 353 30.81 13.87 -43.45
C ARG A 353 32.09 13.31 -44.09
N MET A 354 32.60 13.91 -45.15
CA MET A 354 33.81 13.51 -45.89
C MET A 354 35.03 14.38 -45.61
N GLY A 355 34.92 15.45 -44.84
CA GLY A 355 36.02 16.32 -44.44
C GLY A 355 36.20 16.32 -42.94
N GLY A 356 37.45 16.28 -42.44
CA GLY A 356 37.68 16.42 -41.00
C GLY A 356 37.12 17.75 -40.49
N MET A 357 36.31 17.70 -39.40
CA MET A 357 35.84 18.88 -38.71
C MET A 357 36.93 19.38 -37.75
N GLY A 358 37.32 20.65 -37.88
CA GLY A 358 38.11 21.35 -36.89
C GLY A 358 37.17 22.04 -35.88
N LEU A 359 37.38 21.83 -34.60
CA LEU A 359 36.72 22.60 -33.55
C LEU A 359 37.64 23.74 -33.11
N VAL A 360 37.16 24.98 -33.26
CA VAL A 360 37.84 26.16 -32.73
C VAL A 360 36.97 26.70 -31.59
N VAL A 361 37.57 26.83 -30.43
CA VAL A 361 36.91 27.35 -29.24
C VAL A 361 37.58 28.67 -28.87
N GLU A 362 36.84 29.78 -28.99
CA GLU A 362 37.32 31.11 -28.64
C GLU A 362 36.46 31.65 -27.47
N ASP A 363 37.11 32.15 -26.43
CA ASP A 363 36.48 32.81 -25.25
C ASP A 363 35.34 31.97 -24.59
N MET A 364 35.49 30.66 -24.51
CA MET A 364 34.49 29.81 -23.86
C MET A 364 34.75 29.77 -22.35
N GLY A 365 33.78 30.23 -21.58
CA GLY A 365 33.74 30.10 -20.12
C GLY A 365 32.60 29.18 -19.71
N TYR A 366 32.84 28.25 -18.78
CA TYR A 366 31.81 27.45 -18.15
C TYR A 366 31.92 27.56 -16.63
N THR A 367 30.81 27.87 -15.98
CA THR A 367 30.76 27.95 -14.52
C THR A 367 29.93 26.80 -13.98
N TYR A 368 30.57 25.91 -13.21
CA TYR A 368 29.83 24.88 -12.49
C TYR A 368 29.05 25.52 -11.34
N HIS A 369 27.73 25.34 -11.35
CA HIS A 369 26.89 25.68 -10.19
C HIS A 369 27.05 24.57 -9.13
N THR A 370 28.24 24.50 -8.52
CA THR A 370 28.43 23.67 -7.33
C THR A 370 27.64 24.30 -6.19
N GLY A 371 26.51 23.74 -5.88
CA GLY A 371 25.71 24.13 -4.71
C GLY A 371 26.37 23.74 -3.40
N THR A 372 27.52 24.36 -3.13
CA THR A 372 28.14 24.39 -1.80
C THR A 372 28.07 25.81 -1.36
N GLU A 373 27.02 26.23 -0.66
CA GLU A 373 27.12 27.18 0.44
C GLU A 373 27.40 26.38 1.71
#